data_3d9f9b5397297e8a8417c252b04623ce
#
_entry.id   3d9f9b5397297e8a8417c252b04623ce
#
_cell.length_a   1.000
_cell.length_b   1.000
_cell.length_c   1.000
_cell.angle_alpha   90.00
_cell.angle_beta   90.00
_cell.angle_gamma   90.00
#
_symmetry.space_group_name_H-M   'P 1'
#
loop_
_entity.id
_entity.type
_entity.pdbx_description
1 polymer ?
#
loop_
_entity_poly.entity_id
_entity_poly.type
_entity_poly.pdbx_seq_one_letter_code
_entity_poly.pdbx_strand_id
1 'polypeptide(L)'
;MITDTETPRTTQASSLRAIIERLPDGIVIVDGSGTIRFANPAAERLFDRSAEDLVGTSFGFPVVVGETTEIDIVQRGGGGVVYGELRVVETEWEDEQVQIVSLRDITDRKQAQERSQQLAFEREARLEAEAASRAKSEFLAIMSHELRTPLNAVLGYSELMELGISGPITDKMREQIGRIRMSATHLLRLVNDILDLAKVEAGRLQVSSGPCSAAGTVAAAIALIQPQAAARGLDLTVPPGPEPTPIYRGDDERVRQILVNLLSNAVKFTAPGGKVVVEIAASRAPDPDTRLQPSRAYVSFRVCDTGAGIPDEKLMSIFDPFVQADTGHARAREGSGLGLTISRRLARLMGGDLTVRSEVDRGSVFTLWLPADISAKAQGGEPAPTIAAQSVTPQGEVEGLGEVGRALLSAIEITVERIVDRIRCDPNLNAAAGLKFSQLADHFAAMLADIGGALVVMEEAQGSASATLADAVEIQRLISERHGTQRQRLGWTESAVRREFMIVREELEKVVRNASEFGEPLPVEDGIAVIGRFLDQAEYIAVRALNAGRGS
;
A
#
# COMPACT_ATOMS: atom_id res chain seq x y z
N MET A 1 68.58 0.90 81.50
CA MET A 1 67.58 1.66 80.74
C MET A 1 67.14 0.75 79.63
N ILE A 2 66.07 0.10 79.86
CA ILE A 2 65.39 -0.76 78.88
C ILE A 2 64.24 0.06 78.30
N THR A 3 64.27 0.36 77.04
CA THR A 3 63.15 0.96 76.36
C THR A 3 62.51 -0.09 75.50
N ASP A 4 61.31 -0.47 75.92
CA ASP A 4 60.38 -1.32 75.20
C ASP A 4 60.13 -0.84 73.77
N THR A 5 60.34 -1.77 72.81
CA THR A 5 59.96 -1.64 71.43
C THR A 5 58.71 -2.52 71.18
N GLU A 6 57.60 -2.14 71.76
CA GLU A 6 56.29 -2.59 71.31
C GLU A 6 55.72 -1.53 70.33
N THR A 7 55.70 -1.78 69.07
CA THR A 7 54.67 -1.34 68.15
C THR A 7 55.10 -1.40 66.66
N PRO A 8 55.02 -2.52 65.95
CA PRO A 8 54.62 -2.44 64.53
C PRO A 8 53.44 -3.38 64.13
N ARG A 9 53.06 -4.36 64.96
CA ARG A 9 52.03 -5.34 64.57
C ARG A 9 50.59 -4.80 64.61
N THR A 10 50.24 -3.96 65.58
CA THR A 10 48.88 -3.39 65.72
C THR A 10 48.53 -2.38 64.61
N THR A 11 49.49 -1.62 64.11
CA THR A 11 49.26 -0.61 63.06
C THR A 11 49.07 -1.28 61.69
N GLN A 12 49.71 -2.42 61.45
CA GLN A 12 49.64 -3.14 60.18
C GLN A 12 48.31 -3.93 60.10
N ALA A 13 47.85 -4.50 61.19
CA ALA A 13 46.56 -5.21 61.27
C ALA A 13 45.38 -4.27 61.10
N SER A 14 45.42 -3.07 61.69
CA SER A 14 44.36 -2.05 61.50
C SER A 14 44.30 -1.52 60.08
N SER A 15 45.44 -1.38 59.41
CA SER A 15 45.49 -0.93 58.00
C SER A 15 44.94 -2.00 57.03
N LEU A 16 45.23 -3.27 57.24
CA LEU A 16 44.71 -4.38 56.45
C LEU A 16 43.18 -4.52 56.59
N ARG A 17 42.67 -4.41 57.81
CA ARG A 17 41.23 -4.43 58.08
C ARG A 17 40.51 -3.30 57.38
N ALA A 18 41.05 -2.06 57.44
CA ALA A 18 40.50 -0.92 56.75
C ALA A 18 40.48 -1.09 55.20
N ILE A 19 41.41 -1.82 54.61
CA ILE A 19 41.41 -2.18 53.19
C ILE A 19 40.27 -3.14 52.86
N ILE A 20 40.13 -4.23 53.63
CA ILE A 20 39.08 -5.24 53.43
C ILE A 20 37.69 -4.62 53.59
N GLU A 21 37.49 -3.68 54.55
CA GLU A 21 36.23 -2.99 54.76
C GLU A 21 35.84 -2.08 53.58
N ARG A 22 36.83 -1.61 52.78
CA ARG A 22 36.58 -0.74 51.61
C ARG A 22 36.54 -1.44 50.27
N LEU A 23 36.76 -2.76 50.24
CA LEU A 23 36.68 -3.53 49.02
C LEU A 23 35.23 -3.53 48.47
N PRO A 24 35.07 -3.38 47.16
CA PRO A 24 33.77 -3.45 46.52
C PRO A 24 33.16 -4.83 46.52
N ASP A 25 33.99 -5.88 46.50
CA ASP A 25 33.57 -7.27 46.56
C ASP A 25 33.24 -7.66 48.03
N GLY A 26 32.21 -8.46 48.23
CA GLY A 26 31.88 -9.02 49.55
C GLY A 26 32.97 -10.01 49.99
N ILE A 27 33.53 -9.79 51.18
CA ILE A 27 34.51 -10.70 51.76
C ILE A 27 33.89 -11.33 53.01
N VAL A 28 33.88 -12.69 53.03
CA VAL A 28 33.43 -13.50 54.16
C VAL A 28 34.55 -14.44 54.53
N ILE A 29 34.87 -14.54 55.82
CA ILE A 29 35.79 -15.53 56.34
C ILE A 29 34.97 -16.63 57.01
N VAL A 30 35.23 -17.89 56.62
CA VAL A 30 34.48 -19.07 57.09
C VAL A 30 35.46 -20.04 57.72
N ASP A 31 35.13 -20.57 58.90
CA ASP A 31 35.94 -21.57 59.54
C ASP A 31 35.74 -22.98 58.96
N GLY A 32 36.52 -23.99 59.42
CA GLY A 32 36.45 -25.35 58.95
C GLY A 32 35.10 -26.05 59.20
N SER A 33 34.21 -25.47 60.00
CA SER A 33 32.84 -25.94 60.23
C SER A 33 31.80 -25.30 59.25
N GLY A 34 32.23 -24.34 58.42
CA GLY A 34 31.34 -23.60 57.54
C GLY A 34 30.65 -22.41 58.23
N THR A 35 31.13 -21.96 59.42
CA THR A 35 30.58 -20.86 60.20
C THR A 35 31.28 -19.55 59.81
N ILE A 36 30.52 -18.47 59.62
CA ILE A 36 31.04 -17.14 59.30
C ILE A 36 31.72 -16.52 60.52
N ARG A 37 32.99 -16.16 60.40
CA ARG A 37 33.76 -15.46 61.40
C ARG A 37 33.92 -13.97 61.16
N PHE A 38 33.84 -13.55 59.91
CA PHE A 38 33.94 -12.15 59.49
C PHE A 38 33.15 -11.89 58.24
N ALA A 39 32.54 -10.74 58.13
CA ALA A 39 31.92 -10.21 56.90
C ALA A 39 32.24 -8.71 56.78
N ASN A 40 32.62 -8.26 55.56
CA ASN A 40 32.85 -6.85 55.29
C ASN A 40 31.53 -6.15 54.90
N PRO A 41 31.48 -4.80 54.84
CA PRO A 41 30.26 -4.04 54.48
C PRO A 41 29.72 -4.36 53.07
N ALA A 42 30.55 -4.86 52.13
CA ALA A 42 30.08 -5.28 50.84
C ALA A 42 29.30 -6.59 50.91
N ALA A 43 29.74 -7.56 51.76
CA ALA A 43 28.98 -8.75 52.03
C ALA A 43 27.65 -8.47 52.73
N GLU A 44 27.60 -7.53 53.66
CA GLU A 44 26.34 -7.06 54.29
C GLU A 44 25.31 -6.61 53.26
N ARG A 45 25.73 -5.81 52.27
CA ARG A 45 24.86 -5.35 51.18
C ARG A 45 24.39 -6.48 50.27
N LEU A 46 25.28 -7.44 49.94
CA LEU A 46 24.91 -8.55 49.09
C LEU A 46 23.88 -9.49 49.74
N PHE A 47 24.04 -9.77 51.04
CA PHE A 47 23.14 -10.63 51.78
C PHE A 47 21.92 -9.94 52.39
N ASP A 48 21.88 -8.60 52.33
CA ASP A 48 20.89 -7.74 53.01
C ASP A 48 20.78 -8.06 54.51
N ARG A 49 21.95 -8.19 55.16
CA ARG A 49 22.11 -8.56 56.59
C ARG A 49 23.32 -7.85 57.18
N SER A 50 23.22 -7.42 58.45
CA SER A 50 24.34 -6.84 59.16
C SER A 50 25.45 -7.88 59.43
N ALA A 51 26.69 -7.43 59.63
CA ALA A 51 27.78 -8.31 60.00
C ALA A 51 27.47 -9.06 61.31
N GLU A 52 26.79 -8.41 62.25
CA GLU A 52 26.35 -8.99 63.54
C GLU A 52 25.37 -10.16 63.34
N ASP A 53 24.50 -10.07 62.31
CA ASP A 53 23.55 -11.11 61.97
C ASP A 53 24.18 -12.25 61.14
N LEU A 54 25.28 -11.99 60.45
CA LEU A 54 25.98 -12.96 59.59
C LEU A 54 26.98 -13.77 60.39
N VAL A 55 27.77 -13.13 61.27
CA VAL A 55 28.80 -13.77 62.07
C VAL A 55 28.17 -14.80 63.02
N GLY A 56 28.75 -15.99 63.08
CA GLY A 56 28.24 -17.12 63.86
C GLY A 56 27.15 -17.94 63.18
N THR A 57 26.70 -17.55 61.98
CA THR A 57 25.78 -18.38 61.20
C THR A 57 26.51 -19.21 60.16
N SER A 58 25.87 -20.26 59.67
CA SER A 58 26.41 -21.08 58.57
C SER A 58 26.38 -20.30 57.25
N PHE A 59 27.47 -20.35 56.49
CA PHE A 59 27.56 -19.66 55.19
C PHE A 59 26.56 -20.25 54.15
N GLY A 60 26.22 -21.52 54.24
CA GLY A 60 25.09 -22.11 53.50
C GLY A 60 25.30 -22.36 51.99
N PHE A 61 26.43 -21.94 51.42
CA PHE A 61 26.78 -22.21 50.02
C PHE A 61 27.91 -23.23 49.95
N PRO A 62 27.95 -24.04 48.86
CA PRO A 62 29.05 -24.98 48.67
C PRO A 62 30.36 -24.19 48.45
N VAL A 63 31.34 -24.51 49.28
CA VAL A 63 32.67 -23.88 49.27
C VAL A 63 33.65 -24.84 48.62
N VAL A 64 34.06 -24.56 47.38
CA VAL A 64 35.06 -25.37 46.66
C VAL A 64 36.29 -24.50 46.41
N VAL A 65 37.40 -24.90 46.99
CA VAL A 65 38.65 -24.14 46.90
C VAL A 65 39.20 -24.15 45.48
N GLY A 66 39.53 -22.95 44.97
CA GLY A 66 40.16 -22.75 43.67
C GLY A 66 39.18 -22.68 42.49
N GLU A 67 37.90 -22.92 42.69
CA GLU A 67 36.87 -22.77 41.63
C GLU A 67 36.10 -21.44 41.79
N THR A 68 35.61 -20.95 40.66
CA THR A 68 34.69 -19.79 40.62
C THR A 68 33.29 -20.33 40.38
N THR A 69 32.36 -20.07 41.28
CA THR A 69 30.97 -20.55 41.21
C THR A 69 30.01 -19.36 41.17
N GLU A 70 29.04 -19.38 40.28
CA GLU A 70 27.93 -18.41 40.29
C GLU A 70 26.86 -18.93 41.28
N ILE A 71 26.37 -18.04 42.11
CA ILE A 71 25.34 -18.33 43.13
C ILE A 71 24.21 -17.30 43.07
N ASP A 72 23.02 -17.75 43.42
CA ASP A 72 21.84 -16.90 43.55
C ASP A 72 21.64 -16.53 45.02
N ILE A 73 21.76 -15.25 45.37
CA ILE A 73 21.59 -14.73 46.73
C ILE A 73 20.18 -14.15 46.84
N VAL A 74 19.33 -14.80 47.62
CA VAL A 74 17.97 -14.30 47.87
C VAL A 74 18.02 -13.33 49.05
N GLN A 75 17.71 -12.06 48.79
CA GLN A 75 17.68 -11.04 49.85
C GLN A 75 16.42 -11.14 50.70
N ARG A 76 16.53 -10.97 52.02
CA ARG A 76 15.42 -11.15 52.98
C ARG A 76 14.48 -9.96 52.93
N GLY A 77 14.39 -8.98 52.58
CA GLY A 77 13.49 -7.84 52.61
C GLY A 77 12.56 -7.70 51.39
N GLY A 78 12.52 -8.68 50.46
CA GLY A 78 11.81 -8.57 49.17
C GLY A 78 12.64 -7.82 48.14
N GLY A 79 13.94 -7.62 48.35
CA GLY A 79 14.86 -6.94 47.44
C GLY A 79 15.24 -7.70 46.18
N GLY A 80 14.69 -8.93 46.00
CA GLY A 80 14.92 -9.72 44.78
C GLY A 80 16.05 -10.75 44.92
N VAL A 81 16.56 -11.19 43.78
CA VAL A 81 17.70 -12.12 43.65
C VAL A 81 18.90 -11.34 43.15
N VAL A 82 20.01 -11.42 43.88
CA VAL A 82 21.31 -10.87 43.50
C VAL A 82 22.17 -12.05 43.00
N TYR A 83 22.76 -11.90 41.84
CA TYR A 83 23.66 -12.90 41.28
C TYR A 83 25.08 -12.60 41.75
N GLY A 84 25.67 -13.58 42.51
CA GLY A 84 27.03 -13.46 43.05
C GLY A 84 27.99 -14.42 42.31
N GLU A 85 29.18 -13.95 42.00
CA GLU A 85 30.29 -14.77 41.60
C GLU A 85 31.15 -15.04 42.84
N LEU A 86 31.22 -16.30 43.27
CA LEU A 86 31.89 -16.77 44.50
C LEU A 86 33.24 -17.39 44.14
N ARG A 87 34.28 -16.94 44.86
CA ARG A 87 35.61 -17.55 44.78
C ARG A 87 36.16 -17.80 46.17
N VAL A 88 36.77 -18.97 46.37
CA VAL A 88 37.25 -19.42 47.68
C VAL A 88 38.76 -19.64 47.67
N VAL A 89 39.42 -19.16 48.71
CA VAL A 89 40.86 -19.35 48.96
C VAL A 89 41.05 -19.81 50.39
N GLU A 90 41.83 -20.87 50.61
CA GLU A 90 42.25 -21.29 51.97
C GLU A 90 43.44 -20.47 52.44
N THR A 91 43.41 -20.12 53.73
CA THR A 91 44.48 -19.36 54.38
C THR A 91 44.48 -19.66 55.86
N GLU A 92 45.54 -19.18 56.56
CA GLU A 92 45.65 -19.22 58.00
C GLU A 92 45.31 -17.84 58.56
N TRP A 93 44.39 -17.79 59.56
CA TRP A 93 43.99 -16.56 60.23
C TRP A 93 43.82 -16.84 61.74
N GLU A 94 44.53 -16.05 62.58
CA GLU A 94 44.53 -16.22 64.01
C GLU A 94 44.93 -17.65 64.48
N ASP A 95 45.95 -18.24 63.80
CA ASP A 95 46.45 -19.61 64.02
C ASP A 95 45.43 -20.72 63.72
N GLU A 96 44.33 -20.42 63.03
CA GLU A 96 43.33 -21.39 62.58
C GLU A 96 43.28 -21.42 61.03
N GLN A 97 43.01 -22.63 60.44
CA GLN A 97 42.75 -22.77 59.00
C GLN A 97 41.35 -22.25 58.70
N VAL A 98 41.27 -21.26 57.84
CA VAL A 98 40.01 -20.62 57.42
C VAL A 98 39.92 -20.54 55.90
N GLN A 99 38.71 -20.31 55.38
CA GLN A 99 38.43 -20.05 54.00
C GLN A 99 38.01 -18.61 53.81
N ILE A 100 38.70 -17.88 52.96
CA ILE A 100 38.27 -16.57 52.50
C ILE A 100 37.39 -16.71 51.27
N VAL A 101 36.15 -16.29 51.36
CA VAL A 101 35.18 -16.28 50.30
C VAL A 101 35.04 -14.84 49.78
N SER A 102 35.38 -14.64 48.50
CA SER A 102 35.16 -13.41 47.79
C SER A 102 33.89 -13.51 46.96
N LEU A 103 33.00 -12.55 47.10
CA LEU A 103 31.70 -12.50 46.46
C LEU A 103 31.61 -11.20 45.60
N ARG A 104 31.52 -11.34 44.31
CA ARG A 104 31.34 -10.24 43.38
C ARG A 104 29.91 -10.19 42.92
N ASP A 105 29.25 -9.05 43.00
CA ASP A 105 27.94 -8.79 42.38
C ASP A 105 28.08 -8.81 40.86
N ILE A 106 27.38 -9.71 40.20
CA ILE A 106 27.31 -9.81 38.74
C ILE A 106 25.89 -9.62 38.18
N THR A 107 25.00 -9.06 38.99
CA THR A 107 23.58 -8.86 38.66
C THR A 107 23.43 -8.04 37.40
N ASP A 108 24.09 -6.89 37.30
CA ASP A 108 24.04 -6.02 36.13
C ASP A 108 24.58 -6.73 34.88
N ARG A 109 25.65 -7.52 35.02
CA ARG A 109 26.23 -8.31 33.91
C ARG A 109 25.24 -9.34 33.39
N LYS A 110 24.58 -10.10 34.28
CA LYS A 110 23.58 -11.11 33.92
C LYS A 110 22.35 -10.50 33.27
N GLN A 111 21.80 -9.44 33.86
CA GLN A 111 20.65 -8.74 33.30
C GLN A 111 20.96 -8.13 31.92
N ALA A 112 22.13 -7.56 31.72
CA ALA A 112 22.55 -7.04 30.42
C ALA A 112 22.68 -8.16 29.38
N GLN A 113 23.21 -9.33 29.78
CA GLN A 113 23.33 -10.49 28.91
C GLN A 113 21.97 -11.05 28.52
N GLU A 114 21.05 -11.22 29.47
CA GLU A 114 19.69 -11.69 29.23
C GLU A 114 18.91 -10.74 28.28
N ARG A 115 18.99 -9.41 28.54
CA ARG A 115 18.39 -8.41 27.65
C ARG A 115 18.96 -8.49 26.22
N SER A 116 20.28 -8.66 26.11
CA SER A 116 20.94 -8.79 24.80
C SER A 116 20.47 -10.04 24.05
N GLN A 117 20.33 -11.17 24.72
CA GLN A 117 19.82 -12.41 24.14
C GLN A 117 18.35 -12.28 23.72
N GLN A 118 17.52 -11.64 24.55
CA GLN A 118 16.12 -11.42 24.22
C GLN A 118 15.96 -10.50 22.99
N LEU A 119 16.72 -9.40 22.93
CA LEU A 119 16.72 -8.51 21.78
C LEU A 119 17.22 -9.19 20.50
N ALA A 120 18.21 -10.07 20.61
CA ALA A 120 18.70 -10.86 19.47
C ALA A 120 17.61 -11.81 18.94
N PHE A 121 16.92 -12.51 19.82
CA PHE A 121 15.82 -13.40 19.47
C PHE A 121 14.64 -12.65 18.82
N GLU A 122 14.22 -11.51 19.41
CA GLU A 122 13.17 -10.68 18.85
C GLU A 122 13.54 -10.14 17.45
N ARG A 123 14.82 -9.75 17.27
CA ARG A 123 15.34 -9.31 15.98
C ARG A 123 15.32 -10.41 14.92
N GLU A 124 15.73 -11.60 15.27
CA GLU A 124 15.74 -12.76 14.36
C GLU A 124 14.30 -13.12 13.93
N ALA A 125 13.37 -13.25 14.87
CA ALA A 125 11.96 -13.52 14.59
C ALA A 125 11.33 -12.45 13.69
N ARG A 126 11.68 -11.17 13.90
CA ARG A 126 11.23 -10.08 13.05
C ARG A 126 11.79 -10.17 11.63
N LEU A 127 13.07 -10.48 11.47
CA LEU A 127 13.70 -10.62 10.15
C LEU A 127 13.10 -11.79 9.36
N GLU A 128 12.81 -12.91 10.03
CA GLU A 128 12.13 -14.04 9.39
C GLU A 128 10.71 -13.67 8.93
N ALA A 129 9.93 -12.99 9.79
CA ALA A 129 8.59 -12.53 9.43
C ALA A 129 8.62 -11.54 8.26
N GLU A 130 9.57 -10.60 8.24
CA GLU A 130 9.76 -9.65 7.14
C GLU A 130 10.20 -10.35 5.85
N ALA A 131 11.05 -11.37 5.92
CA ALA A 131 11.48 -12.15 4.76
C ALA A 131 10.32 -12.97 4.18
N ALA A 132 9.53 -13.63 5.01
CA ALA A 132 8.34 -14.37 4.60
C ALA A 132 7.29 -13.46 3.94
N SER A 133 7.06 -12.28 4.51
CA SER A 133 6.15 -11.27 3.93
C SER A 133 6.64 -10.76 2.57
N ARG A 134 7.96 -10.56 2.42
CA ARG A 134 8.57 -10.16 1.13
C ARG A 134 8.40 -11.24 0.06
N ALA A 135 8.73 -12.48 0.39
CA ALA A 135 8.61 -13.61 -0.52
C ALA A 135 7.14 -13.81 -0.97
N LYS A 136 6.17 -13.71 -0.04
CA LYS A 136 4.73 -13.78 -0.34
C LYS A 136 4.32 -12.68 -1.34
N SER A 137 4.79 -11.44 -1.14
CA SER A 137 4.42 -10.31 -2.00
C SER A 137 5.05 -10.42 -3.39
N GLU A 138 6.29 -10.89 -3.49
CA GLU A 138 6.99 -11.11 -4.76
C GLU A 138 6.35 -12.23 -5.56
N PHE A 139 6.03 -13.36 -4.92
CA PHE A 139 5.30 -14.46 -5.53
C PHE A 139 3.95 -14.00 -6.10
N LEU A 140 3.16 -13.24 -5.33
CA LEU A 140 1.87 -12.72 -5.79
C LEU A 140 2.03 -11.73 -6.95
N ALA A 141 3.09 -10.92 -6.98
CA ALA A 141 3.35 -9.99 -8.09
C ALA A 141 3.67 -10.73 -9.39
N ILE A 142 4.50 -11.79 -9.32
CA ILE A 142 4.83 -12.64 -10.47
C ILE A 142 3.56 -13.35 -10.96
N MET A 143 2.82 -13.99 -10.06
CA MET A 143 1.60 -14.73 -10.39
C MET A 143 0.54 -13.84 -11.04
N SER A 144 0.42 -12.58 -10.61
CA SER A 144 -0.51 -11.66 -11.25
C SER A 144 -0.14 -11.34 -12.69
N HIS A 145 1.15 -11.13 -12.96
CA HIS A 145 1.61 -10.89 -14.33
C HIS A 145 1.30 -12.12 -15.20
N GLU A 146 1.62 -13.31 -14.69
CA GLU A 146 1.40 -14.58 -15.38
C GLU A 146 -0.10 -14.91 -15.61
N LEU A 147 -0.98 -14.44 -14.71
CA LEU A 147 -2.44 -14.58 -14.87
C LEU A 147 -3.03 -13.49 -15.77
N ARG A 148 -2.50 -12.27 -15.73
CA ARG A 148 -3.03 -11.16 -16.53
C ARG A 148 -2.83 -11.39 -18.03
N THR A 149 -1.68 -11.91 -18.43
CA THR A 149 -1.35 -12.14 -19.85
C THR A 149 -2.35 -13.06 -20.55
N PRO A 150 -2.64 -14.29 -20.09
CA PRO A 150 -3.64 -15.15 -20.74
C PRO A 150 -5.07 -14.59 -20.63
N LEU A 151 -5.41 -13.89 -19.53
CA LEU A 151 -6.74 -13.29 -19.39
C LEU A 151 -6.97 -12.14 -20.38
N ASN A 152 -5.95 -11.29 -20.60
CA ASN A 152 -6.03 -10.24 -21.61
C ASN A 152 -6.15 -10.84 -23.03
N ALA A 153 -5.47 -11.96 -23.31
CA ALA A 153 -5.64 -12.66 -24.57
C ALA A 153 -7.08 -13.19 -24.73
N VAL A 154 -7.67 -13.80 -23.68
CA VAL A 154 -9.07 -14.25 -23.70
C VAL A 154 -10.03 -13.08 -23.95
N LEU A 155 -9.81 -11.93 -23.30
CA LEU A 155 -10.61 -10.72 -23.51
C LEU A 155 -10.47 -10.21 -24.95
N GLY A 156 -9.24 -10.09 -25.46
CA GLY A 156 -8.99 -9.62 -26.83
C GLY A 156 -9.62 -10.54 -27.87
N TYR A 157 -9.47 -11.88 -27.76
CA TYR A 157 -10.13 -12.79 -28.68
C TYR A 157 -11.65 -12.75 -28.59
N SER A 158 -12.20 -12.59 -27.39
CA SER A 158 -13.65 -12.43 -27.20
C SER A 158 -14.16 -11.17 -27.90
N GLU A 159 -13.43 -10.09 -27.83
CA GLU A 159 -13.75 -8.82 -28.47
C GLU A 159 -13.65 -8.91 -30.02
N LEU A 160 -12.59 -9.51 -30.55
CA LEU A 160 -12.45 -9.76 -31.99
C LEU A 160 -13.59 -10.62 -32.55
N MET A 161 -14.07 -11.60 -31.76
CA MET A 161 -15.23 -12.41 -32.13
C MET A 161 -16.52 -11.60 -32.14
N GLU A 162 -16.76 -10.74 -31.12
CA GLU A 162 -17.94 -9.86 -31.05
C GLU A 162 -17.99 -8.85 -32.20
N LEU A 163 -16.83 -8.32 -32.59
CA LEU A 163 -16.69 -7.42 -33.75
C LEU A 163 -16.86 -8.12 -35.11
N GLY A 164 -17.00 -9.46 -35.14
CA GLY A 164 -17.19 -10.22 -36.38
C GLY A 164 -15.95 -10.36 -37.25
N ILE A 165 -14.76 -9.97 -36.75
CA ILE A 165 -13.47 -10.07 -37.48
C ILE A 165 -13.14 -11.54 -37.80
N SER A 166 -13.53 -12.47 -36.93
CA SER A 166 -13.34 -13.92 -37.09
C SER A 166 -14.45 -14.57 -37.90
N GLY A 167 -15.37 -13.81 -38.50
CA GLY A 167 -16.53 -14.27 -39.24
C GLY A 167 -17.86 -13.97 -38.51
N PRO A 168 -19.00 -14.19 -39.19
CA PRO A 168 -20.32 -13.90 -38.62
C PRO A 168 -20.64 -14.81 -37.43
N ILE A 169 -21.10 -14.19 -36.32
CA ILE A 169 -21.50 -14.90 -35.11
C ILE A 169 -23.02 -14.90 -34.94
N THR A 170 -23.58 -16.01 -34.44
CA THR A 170 -25.00 -16.09 -34.06
C THR A 170 -25.28 -15.38 -32.75
N ASP A 171 -26.54 -14.98 -32.48
CA ASP A 171 -26.95 -14.37 -31.22
C ASP A 171 -26.59 -15.25 -30.01
N LYS A 172 -26.73 -16.56 -30.14
CA LYS A 172 -26.33 -17.51 -29.08
C LYS A 172 -24.81 -17.49 -28.82
N MET A 173 -24.00 -17.38 -29.86
CA MET A 173 -22.54 -17.24 -29.73
C MET A 173 -22.19 -15.91 -29.07
N ARG A 174 -22.85 -14.82 -29.45
CA ARG A 174 -22.68 -13.50 -28.86
C ARG A 174 -22.96 -13.52 -27.34
N GLU A 175 -24.05 -14.19 -26.92
CA GLU A 175 -24.37 -14.37 -25.51
C GLU A 175 -23.27 -15.15 -24.77
N GLN A 176 -22.75 -16.24 -25.39
CA GLN A 176 -21.68 -17.05 -24.79
C GLN A 176 -20.36 -16.29 -24.68
N ILE A 177 -19.99 -15.53 -25.71
CA ILE A 177 -18.78 -14.67 -25.70
C ILE A 177 -18.91 -13.59 -24.63
N GLY A 178 -20.08 -12.96 -24.48
CA GLY A 178 -20.35 -12.01 -23.43
C GLY A 178 -20.17 -12.60 -22.01
N ARG A 179 -20.58 -13.86 -21.80
CA ARG A 179 -20.35 -14.59 -20.53
C ARG A 179 -18.86 -14.86 -20.29
N ILE A 180 -18.11 -15.25 -21.32
CA ILE A 180 -16.65 -15.47 -21.23
C ILE A 180 -15.96 -14.17 -20.87
N ARG A 181 -16.29 -13.07 -21.55
CA ARG A 181 -15.72 -11.74 -21.29
C ARG A 181 -15.99 -11.29 -19.85
N MET A 182 -17.23 -11.42 -19.38
CA MET A 182 -17.62 -11.09 -18.02
C MET A 182 -16.80 -11.89 -16.99
N SER A 183 -16.62 -13.20 -17.22
CA SER A 183 -15.84 -14.07 -16.33
C SER A 183 -14.36 -13.70 -16.32
N ALA A 184 -13.76 -13.41 -17.47
CA ALA A 184 -12.36 -13.01 -17.59
C ALA A 184 -12.11 -11.64 -16.91
N THR A 185 -13.00 -10.67 -17.11
CA THR A 185 -12.94 -9.36 -16.43
C THR A 185 -13.07 -9.50 -14.93
N HIS A 186 -13.98 -10.38 -14.47
CA HIS A 186 -14.13 -10.66 -13.04
C HIS A 186 -12.86 -11.25 -12.43
N LEU A 187 -12.22 -12.20 -13.14
CA LEU A 187 -10.98 -12.84 -12.69
C LEU A 187 -9.81 -11.85 -12.64
N LEU A 188 -9.69 -10.96 -13.63
CA LEU A 188 -8.70 -9.88 -13.65
C LEU A 188 -8.85 -8.95 -12.44
N ARG A 189 -10.08 -8.58 -12.11
CA ARG A 189 -10.37 -7.77 -10.92
C ARG A 189 -9.93 -8.49 -9.64
N LEU A 190 -10.27 -9.78 -9.48
CA LEU A 190 -9.86 -10.59 -8.34
C LEU A 190 -8.33 -10.64 -8.17
N VAL A 191 -7.62 -10.87 -9.25
CA VAL A 191 -6.15 -10.91 -9.26
C VAL A 191 -5.56 -9.56 -8.84
N ASN A 192 -6.10 -8.45 -9.35
CA ASN A 192 -5.66 -7.12 -8.97
C ASN A 192 -5.98 -6.79 -7.50
N ASP A 193 -7.16 -7.19 -7.01
CA ASP A 193 -7.57 -7.03 -5.60
C ASP A 193 -6.63 -7.77 -4.64
N ILE A 194 -6.26 -9.02 -4.97
CA ILE A 194 -5.30 -9.81 -4.17
C ILE A 194 -3.92 -9.15 -4.15
N LEU A 195 -3.48 -8.61 -5.28
CA LEU A 195 -2.21 -7.89 -5.36
C LEU A 195 -2.21 -6.60 -4.56
N ASP A 196 -3.27 -5.80 -4.67
CA ASP A 196 -3.39 -4.55 -3.90
C ASP A 196 -3.38 -4.87 -2.41
N LEU A 197 -4.09 -5.93 -1.97
CA LEU A 197 -4.06 -6.40 -0.60
C LEU A 197 -2.63 -6.78 -0.16
N ALA A 198 -1.92 -7.57 -0.97
CA ALA A 198 -0.56 -8.00 -0.67
C ALA A 198 0.43 -6.83 -0.59
N LYS A 199 0.32 -5.84 -1.50
CA LYS A 199 1.15 -4.62 -1.49
C LYS A 199 0.88 -3.77 -0.25
N VAL A 200 -0.38 -3.66 0.17
CA VAL A 200 -0.77 -2.95 1.39
C VAL A 200 -0.24 -3.65 2.64
N GLU A 201 -0.37 -4.99 2.73
CA GLU A 201 0.16 -5.79 3.84
C GLU A 201 1.69 -5.67 3.99
N ALA A 202 2.39 -5.62 2.87
CA ALA A 202 3.84 -5.45 2.85
C ALA A 202 4.30 -3.99 3.07
N GLY A 203 3.39 -3.03 3.23
CA GLY A 203 3.72 -1.60 3.34
C GLY A 203 4.35 -1.00 2.07
N ARG A 204 4.16 -1.65 0.91
CA ARG A 204 4.78 -1.26 -0.37
C ARG A 204 3.87 -0.43 -1.27
N LEU A 205 2.59 -0.28 -0.90
CA LEU A 205 1.68 0.55 -1.65
C LEU A 205 1.99 2.03 -1.36
N GLN A 206 2.49 2.72 -2.36
CA GLN A 206 2.66 4.16 -2.32
C GLN A 206 1.36 4.83 -2.75
N VAL A 207 0.87 5.75 -1.95
CA VAL A 207 -0.26 6.62 -2.28
C VAL A 207 0.25 8.05 -2.42
N SER A 208 -0.16 8.72 -3.48
CA SER A 208 0.15 10.14 -3.64
C SER A 208 -0.64 10.97 -2.61
N SER A 209 -0.11 12.12 -2.19
CA SER A 209 -0.78 12.97 -1.21
C SER A 209 -0.81 14.40 -1.73
N GLY A 210 -1.81 14.71 -2.55
CA GLY A 210 -2.07 16.03 -3.10
C GLY A 210 -3.41 16.61 -2.66
N PRO A 211 -3.65 17.93 -2.89
CA PRO A 211 -4.96 18.54 -2.75
C PRO A 211 -5.88 18.08 -3.90
N CYS A 212 -7.06 17.54 -3.57
CA CYS A 212 -8.01 16.99 -4.52
C CYS A 212 -9.41 17.57 -4.28
N SER A 213 -10.17 17.78 -5.35
CA SER A 213 -11.55 18.28 -5.28
C SER A 213 -12.53 17.15 -4.93
N ALA A 214 -13.24 17.27 -3.83
CA ALA A 214 -14.21 16.26 -3.43
C ALA A 214 -15.36 16.11 -4.45
N ALA A 215 -15.86 17.23 -5.03
CA ALA A 215 -16.91 17.17 -6.04
C ALA A 215 -16.41 16.56 -7.35
N GLY A 216 -15.18 16.87 -7.78
CA GLY A 216 -14.59 16.28 -8.99
C GLY A 216 -14.46 14.77 -8.89
N THR A 217 -13.93 14.27 -7.77
CA THR A 217 -13.77 12.82 -7.53
C THR A 217 -15.12 12.09 -7.49
N VAL A 218 -16.15 12.69 -6.84
CA VAL A 218 -17.51 12.11 -6.79
C VAL A 218 -18.14 12.09 -8.18
N ALA A 219 -18.03 13.20 -8.94
CA ALA A 219 -18.57 13.26 -10.29
C ALA A 219 -17.96 12.18 -11.21
N ALA A 220 -16.65 11.98 -11.14
CA ALA A 220 -15.97 10.94 -11.90
C ALA A 220 -16.40 9.52 -11.48
N ALA A 221 -16.60 9.26 -10.17
CA ALA A 221 -17.10 7.97 -9.70
C ALA A 221 -18.56 7.70 -10.11
N ILE A 222 -19.41 8.72 -10.05
CA ILE A 222 -20.82 8.64 -10.48
C ILE A 222 -20.92 8.34 -11.97
N ALA A 223 -20.14 9.01 -12.82
CA ALA A 223 -20.15 8.77 -14.26
C ALA A 223 -19.92 7.30 -14.62
N LEU A 224 -19.05 6.59 -13.87
CA LEU A 224 -18.77 5.17 -14.07
C LEU A 224 -19.92 4.25 -13.62
N ILE A 225 -20.72 4.66 -12.65
CA ILE A 225 -21.75 3.79 -12.04
C ILE A 225 -23.16 4.11 -12.55
N GLN A 226 -23.39 5.33 -13.07
CA GLN A 226 -24.68 5.77 -13.57
C GLN A 226 -25.33 4.82 -14.59
N PRO A 227 -24.61 4.26 -15.58
CA PRO A 227 -25.20 3.31 -16.53
C PRO A 227 -25.70 2.02 -15.83
N GLN A 228 -24.96 1.54 -14.84
CA GLN A 228 -25.33 0.35 -14.09
C GLN A 228 -26.55 0.60 -13.20
N ALA A 229 -26.62 1.77 -12.56
CA ALA A 229 -27.78 2.19 -11.75
C ALA A 229 -29.01 2.34 -12.61
N ALA A 230 -28.91 2.99 -13.76
CA ALA A 230 -30.00 3.18 -14.73
C ALA A 230 -30.50 1.82 -15.27
N ALA A 231 -29.63 0.89 -15.65
CA ALA A 231 -29.98 -0.45 -16.09
C ALA A 231 -30.75 -1.28 -15.04
N ARG A 232 -30.56 -0.96 -13.74
CA ARG A 232 -31.29 -1.58 -12.62
C ARG A 232 -32.52 -0.78 -12.16
N GLY A 233 -32.81 0.38 -12.78
CA GLY A 233 -33.92 1.24 -12.41
C GLY A 233 -33.74 1.89 -11.04
N LEU A 234 -32.52 2.23 -10.64
CA LEU A 234 -32.20 2.87 -9.37
C LEU A 234 -32.07 4.39 -9.55
N ASP A 235 -32.50 5.14 -8.54
CA ASP A 235 -32.33 6.58 -8.45
C ASP A 235 -30.98 6.90 -7.79
N LEU A 236 -29.97 7.30 -8.61
CA LEU A 236 -28.64 7.68 -8.14
C LEU A 236 -28.51 9.20 -8.15
N THR A 237 -28.42 9.81 -6.97
CA THR A 237 -28.42 11.27 -6.80
C THR A 237 -27.27 11.77 -5.95
N VAL A 238 -26.80 12.99 -6.27
CA VAL A 238 -25.84 13.76 -5.48
C VAL A 238 -26.50 15.07 -5.09
N PRO A 239 -26.93 15.22 -3.81
CA PRO A 239 -27.46 16.48 -3.33
C PRO A 239 -26.44 17.62 -3.47
N PRO A 240 -26.86 18.89 -3.57
CA PRO A 240 -25.96 20.03 -3.54
C PRO A 240 -25.05 19.95 -2.30
N GLY A 241 -23.75 19.95 -2.54
CA GLY A 241 -22.74 19.92 -1.49
C GLY A 241 -22.50 21.29 -0.85
N PRO A 242 -21.62 21.36 0.17
CA PRO A 242 -21.23 22.63 0.77
C PRO A 242 -20.47 23.51 -0.24
N GLU A 243 -20.78 24.83 -0.20
CA GLU A 243 -20.01 25.82 -0.96
C GLU A 243 -19.12 26.65 -0.01
N PRO A 244 -17.84 26.83 -0.30
CA PRO A 244 -17.08 26.22 -1.40
C PRO A 244 -16.87 24.71 -1.22
N THR A 245 -16.74 24.01 -2.34
CA THR A 245 -16.49 22.56 -2.35
C THR A 245 -15.27 22.21 -1.50
N PRO A 246 -15.38 21.23 -0.58
CA PRO A 246 -14.25 20.82 0.25
C PRO A 246 -13.11 20.23 -0.58
N ILE A 247 -11.89 20.57 -0.19
CA ILE A 247 -10.66 19.98 -0.73
C ILE A 247 -10.12 19.00 0.31
N TYR A 248 -9.85 17.76 -0.13
CA TYR A 248 -9.21 16.76 0.70
C TYR A 248 -7.76 16.55 0.28
N ARG A 249 -6.96 15.99 1.18
CA ARG A 249 -5.57 15.59 0.91
C ARG A 249 -5.50 14.08 0.75
N GLY A 250 -5.09 13.62 -0.45
CA GLY A 250 -5.05 12.20 -0.75
C GLY A 250 -4.64 11.93 -2.19
N ASP A 251 -4.89 10.70 -2.64
CA ASP A 251 -4.70 10.19 -3.99
C ASP A 251 -6.06 10.09 -4.67
N ASP A 252 -6.32 10.96 -5.66
CA ASP A 252 -7.61 11.06 -6.33
C ASP A 252 -8.05 9.73 -6.98
N GLU A 253 -7.12 9.03 -7.61
CA GLU A 253 -7.40 7.74 -8.24
C GLU A 253 -7.81 6.67 -7.21
N ARG A 254 -7.10 6.62 -6.07
CA ARG A 254 -7.42 5.68 -4.99
C ARG A 254 -8.73 6.02 -4.30
N VAL A 255 -9.04 7.30 -4.13
CA VAL A 255 -10.33 7.73 -3.59
C VAL A 255 -11.46 7.40 -4.56
N ARG A 256 -11.28 7.62 -5.86
CA ARG A 256 -12.23 7.20 -6.90
C ARG A 256 -12.43 5.66 -6.88
N GLN A 257 -11.37 4.88 -6.76
CA GLN A 257 -11.45 3.42 -6.61
C GLN A 257 -12.31 3.01 -5.40
N ILE A 258 -12.12 3.66 -4.25
CA ILE A 258 -12.95 3.43 -3.06
C ILE A 258 -14.41 3.76 -3.34
N LEU A 259 -14.71 4.95 -3.90
CA LEU A 259 -16.07 5.39 -4.18
C LEU A 259 -16.77 4.48 -5.18
N VAL A 260 -16.11 4.07 -6.26
CA VAL A 260 -16.64 3.11 -7.25
C VAL A 260 -16.97 1.78 -6.60
N ASN A 261 -16.13 1.28 -5.70
CA ASN A 261 -16.41 0.05 -4.96
C ASN A 261 -17.63 0.18 -4.05
N LEU A 262 -17.75 1.29 -3.31
CA LEU A 262 -18.92 1.55 -2.44
C LEU A 262 -20.20 1.72 -3.25
N LEU A 263 -20.17 2.47 -4.35
CA LEU A 263 -21.30 2.69 -5.24
C LEU A 263 -21.74 1.42 -5.95
N SER A 264 -20.79 0.63 -6.44
CA SER A 264 -21.10 -0.68 -7.06
C SER A 264 -21.77 -1.62 -6.07
N ASN A 265 -21.34 -1.63 -4.80
CA ASN A 265 -21.99 -2.39 -3.74
C ASN A 265 -23.42 -1.85 -3.47
N ALA A 266 -23.60 -0.54 -3.37
CA ALA A 266 -24.91 0.09 -3.19
C ALA A 266 -25.88 -0.31 -4.32
N VAL A 267 -25.45 -0.19 -5.59
CA VAL A 267 -26.23 -0.60 -6.77
C VAL A 267 -26.54 -2.10 -6.75
N LYS A 268 -25.61 -2.92 -6.30
CA LYS A 268 -25.78 -4.38 -6.26
C LYS A 268 -26.81 -4.82 -5.23
N PHE A 269 -26.81 -4.21 -4.04
CA PHE A 269 -27.64 -4.64 -2.91
C PHE A 269 -28.95 -3.86 -2.75
N THR A 270 -29.18 -2.85 -3.59
CA THR A 270 -30.45 -2.11 -3.63
C THR A 270 -31.40 -2.75 -4.63
N ALA A 271 -32.67 -2.91 -4.23
CA ALA A 271 -33.72 -3.43 -5.12
C ALA A 271 -34.12 -2.39 -6.18
N PRO A 272 -34.63 -2.82 -7.36
CA PRO A 272 -35.16 -1.90 -8.38
C PRO A 272 -36.18 -0.92 -7.79
N GLY A 273 -36.08 0.36 -8.20
CA GLY A 273 -36.89 1.46 -7.65
C GLY A 273 -36.33 2.07 -6.35
N GLY A 274 -35.26 1.52 -5.80
CA GLY A 274 -34.56 2.08 -4.63
C GLY A 274 -33.67 3.27 -4.97
N LYS A 275 -33.06 3.84 -3.92
CA LYS A 275 -32.22 5.05 -4.02
C LYS A 275 -30.80 4.81 -3.56
N VAL A 276 -29.87 5.47 -4.24
CA VAL A 276 -28.47 5.60 -3.80
C VAL A 276 -28.11 7.08 -3.80
N VAL A 277 -27.65 7.59 -2.66
CA VAL A 277 -27.34 9.01 -2.47
C VAL A 277 -25.87 9.16 -2.08
N VAL A 278 -25.15 10.09 -2.73
CA VAL A 278 -23.77 10.42 -2.37
C VAL A 278 -23.71 11.82 -1.80
N GLU A 279 -23.29 11.95 -0.55
CA GLU A 279 -23.19 13.24 0.14
C GLU A 279 -21.73 13.58 0.43
N ILE A 280 -21.37 14.85 0.31
CA ILE A 280 -20.06 15.39 0.66
C ILE A 280 -20.24 16.37 1.82
N ALA A 281 -19.42 16.24 2.86
CA ALA A 281 -19.43 17.19 3.97
C ALA A 281 -18.01 17.42 4.51
N ALA A 282 -17.81 18.61 5.09
CA ALA A 282 -16.63 18.91 5.88
C ALA A 282 -16.98 18.80 7.38
N SER A 283 -16.20 18.03 8.14
CA SER A 283 -16.46 17.79 9.57
C SER A 283 -15.18 17.82 10.40
N ARG A 284 -15.32 18.24 11.66
CA ARG A 284 -14.27 18.10 12.69
C ARG A 284 -14.63 17.05 13.75
N ALA A 285 -15.77 16.40 13.57
CA ALA A 285 -16.27 15.35 14.43
C ALA A 285 -16.46 14.06 13.62
N PRO A 286 -15.38 13.28 13.39
CA PRO A 286 -15.52 11.98 12.75
C PRO A 286 -16.33 11.03 13.63
N ASP A 287 -16.85 9.96 13.03
CA ASP A 287 -17.58 8.93 13.76
C ASP A 287 -16.73 8.37 14.91
N PRO A 288 -17.34 8.08 16.09
CA PRO A 288 -16.62 7.53 17.26
C PRO A 288 -15.86 6.23 16.97
N ASP A 289 -16.35 5.45 16.00
CA ASP A 289 -15.77 4.15 15.62
C ASP A 289 -14.53 4.27 14.73
N THR A 290 -14.10 5.52 14.40
CA THR A 290 -12.89 5.77 13.64
C THR A 290 -11.65 5.83 14.54
N ARG A 291 -10.48 5.57 13.95
CA ARG A 291 -9.18 5.84 14.60
C ARG A 291 -8.70 7.29 14.41
N LEU A 292 -9.58 8.17 13.97
CA LEU A 292 -9.26 9.55 13.61
C LEU A 292 -9.21 10.46 14.83
N GLN A 293 -8.38 11.52 14.74
CA GLN A 293 -8.26 12.50 15.82
C GLN A 293 -9.42 13.51 15.78
N PRO A 294 -10.21 13.67 16.86
CA PRO A 294 -11.38 14.55 16.86
C PRO A 294 -11.09 16.04 16.64
N SER A 295 -9.83 16.48 16.76
CA SER A 295 -9.44 17.89 16.59
C SER A 295 -9.08 18.28 15.16
N ARG A 296 -8.94 17.32 14.27
CA ARG A 296 -8.52 17.55 12.87
C ARG A 296 -9.74 17.72 11.96
N ALA A 297 -9.60 18.55 10.93
CA ALA A 297 -10.65 18.69 9.91
C ALA A 297 -10.59 17.54 8.90
N TYR A 298 -11.73 17.00 8.55
CA TYR A 298 -11.89 15.92 7.57
C TYR A 298 -12.94 16.28 6.54
N VAL A 299 -12.78 15.72 5.35
CA VAL A 299 -13.85 15.63 4.33
C VAL A 299 -14.45 14.24 4.42
N SER A 300 -15.77 14.15 4.49
CA SER A 300 -16.50 12.90 4.48
C SER A 300 -17.27 12.72 3.18
N PHE A 301 -17.20 11.50 2.62
CA PHE A 301 -17.99 11.04 1.49
C PHE A 301 -18.92 9.95 2.01
N ARG A 302 -20.22 10.21 1.98
CA ARG A 302 -21.25 9.29 2.48
C ARG A 302 -21.99 8.68 1.29
N VAL A 303 -21.91 7.37 1.16
CA VAL A 303 -22.70 6.59 0.21
C VAL A 303 -23.83 5.93 0.97
N CYS A 304 -25.05 6.40 0.72
CA CYS A 304 -26.26 5.95 1.38
C CYS A 304 -27.09 5.12 0.39
N ASP A 305 -27.48 3.92 0.74
CA ASP A 305 -28.35 3.06 -0.05
C ASP A 305 -29.62 2.67 0.74
N THR A 306 -30.70 2.37 0.02
CA THR A 306 -31.95 1.84 0.58
C THR A 306 -32.07 0.34 0.34
N GLY A 307 -30.94 -0.38 0.41
CA GLY A 307 -30.86 -1.81 0.16
C GLY A 307 -31.26 -2.68 1.35
N ALA A 308 -30.91 -3.95 1.29
CA ALA A 308 -31.25 -4.95 2.31
C ALA A 308 -30.63 -4.70 3.69
N GLY A 309 -29.66 -3.79 3.80
CA GLY A 309 -28.93 -3.54 5.03
C GLY A 309 -28.00 -4.69 5.44
N ILE A 310 -27.32 -4.50 6.57
CA ILE A 310 -26.32 -5.41 7.11
C ILE A 310 -26.64 -5.67 8.58
N PRO A 311 -26.71 -6.93 9.02
CA PRO A 311 -26.94 -7.26 10.44
C PRO A 311 -25.80 -6.75 11.33
N ASP A 312 -26.10 -6.28 12.53
CA ASP A 312 -25.14 -5.71 13.48
C ASP A 312 -23.97 -6.65 13.78
N GLU A 313 -24.22 -7.95 13.85
CA GLU A 313 -23.21 -8.99 14.08
C GLU A 313 -22.13 -9.03 12.99
N LYS A 314 -22.45 -8.55 11.78
CA LYS A 314 -21.57 -8.57 10.61
C LYS A 314 -20.87 -7.23 10.34
N LEU A 315 -21.31 -6.12 10.96
CA LEU A 315 -20.76 -4.78 10.68
C LEU A 315 -19.24 -4.68 10.84
N MET A 316 -18.69 -5.37 11.82
CA MET A 316 -17.24 -5.37 12.03
C MET A 316 -16.52 -6.31 11.06
N SER A 317 -17.10 -7.46 10.74
CA SER A 317 -16.47 -8.49 9.92
C SER A 317 -16.53 -8.23 8.41
N ILE A 318 -17.40 -7.34 7.90
CA ILE A 318 -17.46 -7.02 6.47
C ILE A 318 -16.18 -6.37 5.93
N PHE A 319 -15.31 -5.87 6.80
CA PHE A 319 -14.00 -5.33 6.46
C PHE A 319 -12.88 -6.37 6.52
N ASP A 320 -13.17 -7.59 6.98
CA ASP A 320 -12.19 -8.68 6.98
C ASP A 320 -12.07 -9.29 5.57
N PRO A 321 -10.86 -9.73 5.17
CA PRO A 321 -10.67 -10.31 3.86
C PRO A 321 -11.55 -11.55 3.63
N PHE A 322 -12.12 -11.67 2.43
CA PHE A 322 -12.95 -12.81 1.99
C PHE A 322 -14.27 -13.00 2.74
N VAL A 323 -14.66 -12.08 3.63
CA VAL A 323 -15.96 -12.13 4.31
C VAL A 323 -17.05 -11.59 3.40
N GLN A 324 -18.15 -12.33 3.29
CA GLN A 324 -19.37 -11.94 2.58
C GLN A 324 -20.54 -12.00 3.54
N ALA A 325 -21.41 -10.99 3.49
CA ALA A 325 -22.65 -11.00 4.26
C ALA A 325 -23.65 -11.95 3.56
N ASP A 326 -23.73 -13.22 4.00
CA ASP A 326 -24.75 -14.15 3.55
C ASP A 326 -26.16 -13.62 3.92
N THR A 327 -26.81 -12.97 2.99
CA THR A 327 -28.24 -12.64 3.08
C THR A 327 -29.00 -13.67 2.27
N GLY A 328 -29.23 -14.84 2.78
CA GLY A 328 -30.15 -15.94 2.40
C GLY A 328 -30.79 -16.04 1.01
N HIS A 329 -30.54 -15.15 0.07
CA HIS A 329 -31.09 -15.13 -1.29
C HIS A 329 -30.06 -15.66 -2.28
N ALA A 330 -30.46 -16.60 -3.10
CA ALA A 330 -29.66 -17.37 -4.06
C ALA A 330 -28.82 -16.58 -5.10
N ARG A 331 -28.83 -15.24 -5.06
CA ARG A 331 -28.05 -14.34 -5.95
C ARG A 331 -26.79 -13.76 -5.30
N ALA A 332 -26.42 -14.18 -4.10
CA ALA A 332 -25.36 -13.55 -3.28
C ALA A 332 -23.92 -14.03 -3.57
N ARG A 333 -23.67 -14.76 -4.68
CA ARG A 333 -22.32 -15.29 -4.98
C ARG A 333 -21.41 -14.37 -5.82
N GLU A 334 -21.79 -13.13 -6.09
CA GLU A 334 -20.99 -12.20 -6.88
C GLU A 334 -20.21 -11.22 -5.98
N GLY A 335 -18.95 -11.50 -5.73
CA GLY A 335 -18.02 -10.58 -5.09
C GLY A 335 -16.82 -11.30 -4.51
N SER A 336 -15.66 -10.63 -4.42
CA SER A 336 -14.42 -11.20 -3.87
C SER A 336 -14.39 -11.21 -2.34
N GLY A 337 -15.20 -10.38 -1.69
CA GLY A 337 -15.05 -10.09 -0.26
C GLY A 337 -13.79 -9.29 0.07
N LEU A 338 -13.08 -8.76 -0.93
CA LEU A 338 -11.85 -7.98 -0.76
C LEU A 338 -12.06 -6.48 -0.89
N GLY A 339 -13.09 -6.04 -1.62
CA GLY A 339 -13.28 -4.64 -1.96
C GLY A 339 -13.36 -3.71 -0.75
N LEU A 340 -14.16 -4.04 0.27
CA LEU A 340 -14.28 -3.22 1.49
C LEU A 340 -13.00 -3.22 2.32
N THR A 341 -12.32 -4.37 2.42
CA THR A 341 -11.02 -4.49 3.10
C THR A 341 -9.99 -3.57 2.46
N ILE A 342 -9.86 -3.61 1.14
CA ILE A 342 -8.94 -2.77 0.37
C ILE A 342 -9.32 -1.29 0.53
N SER A 343 -10.61 -0.95 0.40
CA SER A 343 -11.11 0.42 0.55
C SER A 343 -10.75 1.00 1.93
N ARG A 344 -10.96 0.26 3.01
CA ARG A 344 -10.61 0.73 4.36
C ARG A 344 -9.10 0.88 4.56
N ARG A 345 -8.31 -0.04 4.01
CA ARG A 345 -6.84 0.04 4.07
C ARG A 345 -6.29 1.23 3.28
N LEU A 346 -6.81 1.48 2.07
CA LEU A 346 -6.46 2.66 1.27
C LEU A 346 -6.81 3.97 1.99
N ALA A 347 -8.01 4.06 2.58
CA ALA A 347 -8.42 5.20 3.37
C ALA A 347 -7.43 5.48 4.50
N ARG A 348 -7.01 4.43 5.23
CA ARG A 348 -6.04 4.53 6.33
C ARG A 348 -4.64 4.93 5.89
N LEU A 349 -4.17 4.44 4.74
CA LEU A 349 -2.89 4.86 4.16
C LEU A 349 -2.86 6.35 3.81
N MET A 350 -4.03 6.93 3.47
CA MET A 350 -4.19 8.36 3.24
C MET A 350 -4.46 9.18 4.52
N GLY A 351 -4.34 8.56 5.72
CA GLY A 351 -4.60 9.22 6.99
C GLY A 351 -6.08 9.42 7.31
N GLY A 352 -6.95 8.72 6.60
CA GLY A 352 -8.40 8.66 6.79
C GLY A 352 -8.89 7.36 7.44
N ASP A 353 -10.18 7.08 7.33
CA ASP A 353 -10.80 5.77 7.67
C ASP A 353 -12.10 5.56 6.87
N LEU A 354 -12.65 4.36 6.93
CA LEU A 354 -13.93 3.97 6.33
C LEU A 354 -14.81 3.34 7.41
N THR A 355 -16.01 3.90 7.61
CA THR A 355 -17.00 3.42 8.58
C THR A 355 -18.30 3.00 7.89
N VAL A 356 -19.11 2.23 8.60
CA VAL A 356 -20.43 1.78 8.15
C VAL A 356 -21.45 1.93 9.26
N ARG A 357 -22.66 2.33 8.89
CA ARG A 357 -23.87 2.24 9.70
C ARG A 357 -24.94 1.60 8.84
N SER A 358 -25.63 0.60 9.36
CA SER A 358 -26.63 -0.11 8.59
C SER A 358 -27.72 -0.66 9.50
N GLU A 359 -28.92 -0.78 8.97
CA GLU A 359 -30.06 -1.41 9.62
C GLU A 359 -30.72 -2.34 8.59
N VAL A 360 -31.01 -3.57 8.99
CA VAL A 360 -31.63 -4.58 8.10
C VAL A 360 -32.94 -4.04 7.54
N ASP A 361 -33.14 -4.21 6.23
CA ASP A 361 -34.28 -3.73 5.44
C ASP A 361 -34.47 -2.20 5.37
N ARG A 362 -33.50 -1.42 5.86
CA ARG A 362 -33.48 0.05 5.75
C ARG A 362 -32.33 0.59 4.92
N GLY A 363 -31.32 -0.26 4.69
CA GLY A 363 -30.15 0.09 3.90
C GLY A 363 -28.89 0.34 4.70
N SER A 364 -27.88 0.89 4.03
CA SER A 364 -26.56 1.11 4.62
C SER A 364 -26.03 2.50 4.29
N VAL A 365 -25.18 3.02 5.18
CA VAL A 365 -24.43 4.27 5.01
C VAL A 365 -22.96 3.96 5.22
N PHE A 366 -22.19 3.98 4.13
CA PHE A 366 -20.74 3.92 4.18
C PHE A 366 -20.15 5.33 4.17
N THR A 367 -19.25 5.63 5.09
CA THR A 367 -18.63 6.94 5.20
C THR A 367 -17.13 6.84 5.07
N LEU A 368 -16.58 7.38 3.99
CA LEU A 368 -15.14 7.57 3.79
C LEU A 368 -14.72 8.91 4.37
N TRP A 369 -13.74 8.88 5.25
CA TRP A 369 -13.15 10.04 5.90
C TRP A 369 -11.74 10.28 5.38
N LEU A 370 -11.44 11.50 4.93
CA LEU A 370 -10.09 11.89 4.47
C LEU A 370 -9.68 13.22 5.10
N PRO A 371 -8.39 13.47 5.36
CA PRO A 371 -7.92 14.73 5.88
C PRO A 371 -8.31 15.91 4.97
N ALA A 372 -8.90 16.97 5.54
CA ALA A 372 -9.19 18.18 4.79
C ALA A 372 -7.90 18.98 4.53
N ASP A 373 -7.77 19.54 3.33
CA ASP A 373 -6.71 20.50 3.02
C ASP A 373 -7.18 21.92 3.37
N ILE A 374 -6.71 22.44 4.52
CA ILE A 374 -7.07 23.75 5.03
C ILE A 374 -6.28 24.86 4.30
N SER A 375 -5.15 24.51 3.66
CA SER A 375 -4.25 25.46 3.01
C SER A 375 -4.84 26.04 1.70
N ALA A 376 -5.75 25.32 1.06
CA ALA A 376 -6.37 25.70 -0.21
C ALA A 376 -7.40 26.83 -0.09
N LYS A 377 -7.75 27.27 1.11
CA LYS A 377 -8.67 28.42 1.33
C LYS A 377 -8.08 29.80 0.96
N ALA A 378 -6.77 29.89 0.73
CA ALA A 378 -6.06 31.16 0.53
C ALA A 378 -5.65 31.45 -0.93
N GLN A 379 -5.82 30.48 -1.83
CA GLN A 379 -5.52 30.71 -3.25
C GLN A 379 -6.77 30.34 -4.05
N GLY A 380 -7.51 31.34 -4.48
CA GLY A 380 -8.47 31.26 -5.57
C GLY A 380 -7.73 30.92 -6.86
N GLY A 381 -7.21 29.70 -6.93
CA GLY A 381 -6.70 29.13 -8.16
C GLY A 381 -7.89 28.69 -8.97
N GLU A 382 -8.02 29.24 -10.18
CA GLU A 382 -8.90 28.72 -11.21
C GLU A 382 -8.82 27.19 -11.23
N PRO A 383 -9.96 26.49 -11.34
CA PRO A 383 -9.94 25.04 -11.57
C PRO A 383 -9.04 24.80 -12.78
N ALA A 384 -8.09 23.90 -12.64
CA ALA A 384 -7.32 23.42 -13.79
C ALA A 384 -8.34 23.12 -14.91
N PRO A 385 -8.13 23.59 -16.13
CA PRO A 385 -9.13 23.49 -17.17
C PRO A 385 -9.52 22.01 -17.28
N THR A 386 -10.73 21.71 -16.85
CA THR A 386 -11.43 20.51 -17.27
C THR A 386 -11.56 20.71 -18.77
N ILE A 387 -10.65 20.11 -19.53
CA ILE A 387 -10.80 20.02 -20.96
C ILE A 387 -12.03 19.13 -21.13
N ALA A 388 -13.16 19.80 -21.25
CA ALA A 388 -14.44 19.17 -21.45
C ALA A 388 -14.31 18.22 -22.64
N ALA A 389 -15.01 17.10 -22.58
CA ALA A 389 -15.21 16.16 -23.68
C ALA A 389 -15.72 16.83 -24.98
N GLN A 390 -16.03 18.14 -24.93
CA GLN A 390 -16.43 18.99 -26.04
C GLN A 390 -15.32 19.28 -27.07
N SER A 391 -14.04 19.00 -26.79
CA SER A 391 -12.95 19.28 -27.73
C SER A 391 -12.67 18.16 -28.73
N VAL A 392 -13.33 16.99 -28.61
CA VAL A 392 -13.13 15.83 -29.51
C VAL A 392 -14.32 15.63 -30.45
N THR A 393 -15.41 16.37 -30.29
CA THR A 393 -16.53 16.30 -31.25
C THR A 393 -16.06 16.85 -32.61
N PRO A 394 -16.15 16.04 -33.67
CA PRO A 394 -15.76 16.49 -35.02
C PRO A 394 -16.66 17.65 -35.46
N GLN A 395 -16.04 18.73 -35.91
CA GLN A 395 -16.73 19.82 -36.66
C GLN A 395 -16.73 19.50 -38.17
N GLY A 396 -16.91 18.20 -38.54
CA GLY A 396 -16.86 17.71 -39.91
C GLY A 396 -17.74 16.51 -40.14
N GLU A 397 -17.81 16.02 -41.38
CA GLU A 397 -18.52 14.82 -41.74
C GLU A 397 -17.93 13.61 -41.00
N VAL A 398 -18.79 12.84 -40.30
CA VAL A 398 -18.43 11.68 -39.49
C VAL A 398 -18.43 10.43 -40.33
N GLU A 399 -18.98 10.48 -41.53
CA GLU A 399 -19.15 9.36 -42.46
C GLU A 399 -17.79 8.88 -42.98
N GLY A 400 -17.50 7.58 -42.81
CA GLY A 400 -16.24 6.92 -43.22
C GLY A 400 -15.13 6.92 -42.18
N LEU A 401 -15.28 7.57 -41.01
CA LEU A 401 -14.29 7.51 -39.93
C LEU A 401 -14.11 6.10 -39.35
N GLY A 402 -15.17 5.30 -39.33
CA GLY A 402 -15.11 3.92 -38.88
C GLY A 402 -14.27 3.02 -39.81
N GLU A 403 -14.22 3.31 -41.11
CA GLU A 403 -13.34 2.58 -42.03
C GLU A 403 -11.87 2.96 -41.80
N VAL A 404 -11.59 4.22 -41.55
CA VAL A 404 -10.26 4.68 -41.11
C VAL A 404 -9.86 3.96 -39.83
N GLY A 405 -10.76 3.87 -38.84
CA GLY A 405 -10.55 3.13 -37.60
C GLY A 405 -10.26 1.65 -37.83
N ARG A 406 -11.04 0.99 -38.66
CA ARG A 406 -10.81 -0.44 -39.01
C ARG A 406 -9.49 -0.65 -39.75
N ALA A 407 -9.08 0.27 -40.63
CA ALA A 407 -7.79 0.21 -41.30
C ALA A 407 -6.62 0.33 -40.29
N LEU A 408 -6.72 1.23 -39.31
CA LEU A 408 -5.75 1.33 -38.24
C LEU A 408 -5.68 0.04 -37.39
N LEU A 409 -6.83 -0.50 -36.99
CA LEU A 409 -6.91 -1.72 -36.19
C LEU A 409 -6.28 -2.93 -36.91
N SER A 410 -6.49 -3.05 -38.21
CA SER A 410 -5.91 -4.14 -39.03
C SER A 410 -4.39 -4.00 -39.20
N ALA A 411 -3.83 -2.81 -39.08
CA ALA A 411 -2.42 -2.52 -39.33
C ALA A 411 -1.58 -2.35 -38.02
N ILE A 412 -2.17 -2.60 -36.84
CA ILE A 412 -1.50 -2.32 -35.54
C ILE A 412 -0.13 -2.97 -35.44
N GLU A 413 0.00 -4.25 -35.71
CA GLU A 413 1.23 -5.01 -35.52
C GLU A 413 2.39 -4.45 -36.39
N ILE A 414 2.14 -4.29 -37.68
CA ILE A 414 3.11 -3.72 -38.63
C ILE A 414 3.44 -2.26 -38.27
N THR A 415 2.45 -1.50 -37.80
CA THR A 415 2.65 -0.09 -37.45
C THR A 415 3.51 0.05 -36.22
N VAL A 416 3.29 -0.78 -35.18
CA VAL A 416 4.11 -0.80 -33.96
C VAL A 416 5.55 -1.18 -34.28
N GLU A 417 5.78 -2.19 -35.13
CA GLU A 417 7.12 -2.56 -35.56
C GLU A 417 7.84 -1.39 -36.23
N ARG A 418 7.19 -0.72 -37.17
CA ARG A 418 7.75 0.45 -37.88
C ARG A 418 8.05 1.62 -36.93
N ILE A 419 7.14 1.91 -35.98
CA ILE A 419 7.33 2.93 -34.98
C ILE A 419 8.58 2.62 -34.16
N VAL A 420 8.73 1.39 -33.66
CA VAL A 420 9.86 0.99 -32.82
C VAL A 420 11.17 1.05 -33.62
N ASP A 421 11.19 0.59 -34.86
CA ASP A 421 12.38 0.65 -35.71
C ASP A 421 12.78 2.09 -36.01
N ARG A 422 11.83 2.98 -36.27
CA ARG A 422 12.11 4.40 -36.47
C ARG A 422 12.63 5.08 -35.20
N ILE A 423 12.06 4.78 -34.03
CA ILE A 423 12.53 5.28 -32.74
C ILE A 423 13.97 4.86 -32.47
N ARG A 424 14.33 3.60 -32.80
CA ARG A 424 15.71 3.10 -32.65
C ARG A 424 16.72 3.76 -33.57
N CYS A 425 16.28 4.13 -34.76
CA CYS A 425 17.13 4.72 -35.79
C CYS A 425 17.15 6.25 -35.74
N ASP A 426 16.34 6.90 -34.90
CA ASP A 426 16.31 8.35 -34.83
C ASP A 426 17.53 8.92 -34.07
N PRO A 427 18.33 9.78 -34.70
CA PRO A 427 19.53 10.34 -34.08
C PRO A 427 19.25 11.23 -32.86
N ASN A 428 18.02 11.71 -32.70
CA ASN A 428 17.61 12.53 -31.57
C ASN A 428 17.12 11.70 -30.37
N LEU A 429 17.02 10.36 -30.52
CA LEU A 429 16.51 9.43 -29.50
C LEU A 429 17.60 8.46 -29.01
N ASN A 430 18.79 8.99 -28.70
CA ASN A 430 19.95 8.18 -28.27
C ASN A 430 19.65 7.22 -27.10
N ALA A 431 18.74 7.58 -26.21
CA ALA A 431 18.31 6.73 -25.10
C ALA A 431 17.56 5.46 -25.56
N ALA A 432 17.06 5.41 -26.80
CA ALA A 432 16.29 4.28 -27.34
C ALA A 432 17.19 3.17 -27.91
N ALA A 433 18.43 3.48 -28.33
CA ALA A 433 19.30 2.56 -29.07
C ALA A 433 19.62 1.24 -28.33
N GLY A 434 19.63 1.25 -27.00
CA GLY A 434 19.92 0.07 -26.15
C GLY A 434 18.68 -0.64 -25.59
N LEU A 435 17.48 -0.16 -25.88
CA LEU A 435 16.26 -0.69 -25.28
C LEU A 435 15.71 -1.89 -26.06
N LYS A 436 15.11 -2.84 -25.33
CA LYS A 436 14.43 -4.00 -25.93
C LYS A 436 13.15 -3.56 -26.64
N PHE A 437 12.70 -4.35 -27.64
CA PHE A 437 11.44 -4.12 -28.36
C PHE A 437 10.28 -3.91 -27.37
N SER A 438 10.14 -4.80 -26.39
CA SER A 438 9.06 -4.73 -25.38
C SER A 438 9.09 -3.48 -24.50
N GLN A 439 10.23 -2.82 -24.35
CA GLN A 439 10.37 -1.58 -23.58
C GLN A 439 9.98 -0.33 -24.39
N LEU A 440 10.06 -0.42 -25.72
CA LEU A 440 9.67 0.65 -26.64
C LEU A 440 8.21 0.48 -27.08
N ALA A 441 7.79 -0.73 -27.41
CA ALA A 441 6.45 -1.05 -27.91
C ALA A 441 5.33 -1.02 -26.85
N ASP A 442 5.68 -1.04 -25.57
CA ASP A 442 4.86 -1.42 -24.40
C ASP A 442 3.42 -0.84 -24.38
N HIS A 443 3.22 0.39 -24.86
CA HIS A 443 1.90 1.04 -24.84
C HIS A 443 1.35 1.37 -26.23
N PHE A 444 2.14 1.25 -27.29
CA PHE A 444 1.71 1.67 -28.63
C PHE A 444 0.55 0.85 -29.16
N ALA A 445 0.59 -0.47 -29.01
CA ALA A 445 -0.48 -1.33 -29.48
C ALA A 445 -1.84 -0.97 -28.83
N ALA A 446 -1.86 -0.72 -27.52
CA ALA A 446 -3.05 -0.29 -26.80
C ALA A 446 -3.52 1.09 -27.25
N MET A 447 -2.59 2.06 -27.36
CA MET A 447 -2.91 3.42 -27.82
C MET A 447 -3.48 3.44 -29.24
N LEU A 448 -2.92 2.65 -30.14
CA LEU A 448 -3.42 2.53 -31.52
C LEU A 448 -4.79 1.86 -31.60
N ALA A 449 -5.00 0.83 -30.76
CA ALA A 449 -6.29 0.15 -30.66
C ALA A 449 -7.38 1.11 -30.14
N ASP A 450 -7.07 1.92 -29.14
CA ASP A 450 -8.00 2.91 -28.58
C ASP A 450 -8.35 4.00 -29.61
N ILE A 451 -7.36 4.52 -30.34
CA ILE A 451 -7.60 5.51 -31.40
C ILE A 451 -8.49 4.91 -32.51
N GLY A 452 -8.15 3.70 -32.99
CA GLY A 452 -8.93 3.01 -34.01
C GLY A 452 -10.37 2.70 -33.56
N GLY A 453 -10.53 2.21 -32.32
CA GLY A 453 -11.83 1.96 -31.71
C GLY A 453 -12.67 3.25 -31.54
N ALA A 454 -12.05 4.34 -31.10
CA ALA A 454 -12.73 5.62 -30.95
C ALA A 454 -13.28 6.17 -32.28
N LEU A 455 -12.54 6.01 -33.39
CA LEU A 455 -13.01 6.40 -34.72
C LEU A 455 -14.24 5.59 -35.18
N VAL A 456 -14.26 4.26 -34.91
CA VAL A 456 -15.41 3.41 -35.21
C VAL A 456 -16.64 3.82 -34.41
N VAL A 457 -16.47 4.06 -33.11
CA VAL A 457 -17.56 4.50 -32.21
C VAL A 457 -18.08 5.89 -32.58
N MET A 458 -17.21 6.81 -33.02
CA MET A 458 -17.62 8.16 -33.46
C MET A 458 -18.56 8.11 -34.67
N GLU A 459 -18.31 7.25 -35.63
CA GLU A 459 -19.21 7.05 -36.78
C GLU A 459 -20.54 6.43 -36.36
N GLU A 460 -20.50 5.36 -35.55
CA GLU A 460 -21.72 4.68 -35.06
C GLU A 460 -22.61 5.60 -34.23
N ALA A 461 -22.01 6.50 -33.46
CA ALA A 461 -22.72 7.48 -32.65
C ALA A 461 -23.12 8.76 -33.41
N GLN A 462 -22.88 8.83 -34.72
CA GLN A 462 -23.13 10.02 -35.55
C GLN A 462 -22.62 11.34 -34.92
N GLY A 463 -21.42 11.30 -34.33
CA GLY A 463 -20.81 12.45 -33.68
C GLY A 463 -21.43 12.88 -32.34
N SER A 464 -22.44 12.16 -31.83
CA SER A 464 -23.02 12.46 -30.53
C SER A 464 -22.10 11.96 -29.40
N ALA A 465 -22.03 12.72 -28.29
CA ALA A 465 -21.26 12.30 -27.11
C ALA A 465 -21.86 11.00 -26.54
N SER A 466 -21.18 9.88 -26.78
CA SER A 466 -21.57 8.57 -26.22
C SER A 466 -20.75 8.24 -24.96
N ALA A 467 -21.32 7.47 -24.02
CA ALA A 467 -20.60 6.98 -22.86
C ALA A 467 -19.34 6.20 -23.25
N THR A 468 -19.40 5.45 -24.36
CA THR A 468 -18.29 4.68 -24.91
C THR A 468 -17.12 5.57 -25.37
N LEU A 469 -17.40 6.75 -25.91
CA LEU A 469 -16.37 7.71 -26.30
C LEU A 469 -15.70 8.33 -25.07
N ALA A 470 -16.45 8.59 -24.00
CA ALA A 470 -15.91 9.06 -22.73
C ALA A 470 -14.99 8.03 -22.07
N ASP A 471 -15.35 6.76 -22.13
CA ASP A 471 -14.54 5.65 -21.64
C ASP A 471 -13.23 5.50 -22.44
N ALA A 472 -13.27 5.62 -23.76
CA ALA A 472 -12.08 5.58 -24.62
C ALA A 472 -11.11 6.72 -24.30
N VAL A 473 -11.60 7.94 -24.07
CA VAL A 473 -10.78 9.10 -23.68
C VAL A 473 -10.12 8.88 -22.31
N GLU A 474 -10.82 8.28 -21.35
CA GLU A 474 -10.25 8.00 -20.02
C GLU A 474 -9.19 6.89 -20.07
N ILE A 475 -9.41 5.83 -20.85
CA ILE A 475 -8.43 4.77 -21.09
C ILE A 475 -7.18 5.35 -21.73
N GLN A 476 -7.33 6.19 -22.76
CA GLN A 476 -6.22 6.87 -23.41
C GLN A 476 -5.44 7.75 -22.44
N ARG A 477 -6.11 8.45 -21.53
CA ARG A 477 -5.45 9.25 -20.49
C ARG A 477 -4.55 8.38 -19.61
N LEU A 478 -5.07 7.24 -19.12
CA LEU A 478 -4.31 6.32 -18.28
C LEU A 478 -3.10 5.71 -18.99
N ILE A 479 -3.26 5.33 -20.27
CA ILE A 479 -2.17 4.82 -21.10
C ILE A 479 -1.08 5.88 -21.28
N SER A 480 -1.47 7.12 -21.57
CA SER A 480 -0.54 8.23 -21.79
C SER A 480 0.22 8.64 -20.54
N GLU A 481 -0.43 8.67 -19.37
CA GLU A 481 0.22 8.91 -18.08
C GLU A 481 1.26 7.82 -17.76
N ARG A 482 0.90 6.57 -18.01
CA ARG A 482 1.78 5.42 -17.79
C ARG A 482 2.98 5.44 -18.74
N HIS A 483 2.74 5.79 -20.00
CA HIS A 483 3.79 5.97 -21.00
C HIS A 483 4.80 7.05 -20.56
N GLY A 484 4.34 8.24 -20.17
CA GLY A 484 5.21 9.31 -19.68
C GLY A 484 6.02 8.91 -18.44
N THR A 485 5.40 8.24 -17.48
CA THR A 485 6.09 7.73 -16.28
C THR A 485 7.14 6.68 -16.62
N GLN A 486 6.89 5.81 -17.58
CA GLN A 486 7.86 4.82 -18.03
C GLN A 486 9.03 5.48 -18.75
N ARG A 487 8.79 6.43 -19.65
CA ARG A 487 9.85 7.19 -20.35
C ARG A 487 10.72 7.95 -19.35
N GLN A 488 10.14 8.48 -18.27
CA GLN A 488 10.90 9.08 -17.19
C GLN A 488 11.86 8.09 -16.52
N ARG A 489 11.36 6.87 -16.17
CA ARG A 489 12.21 5.81 -15.57
C ARG A 489 13.35 5.38 -16.49
N LEU A 490 13.16 5.47 -17.79
CA LEU A 490 14.16 5.18 -18.81
C LEU A 490 15.10 6.38 -19.08
N GLY A 491 14.96 7.49 -18.35
CA GLY A 491 15.82 8.67 -18.46
C GLY A 491 15.55 9.56 -19.67
N TRP A 492 14.37 9.45 -20.28
CA TRP A 492 14.02 10.26 -21.45
C TRP A 492 13.79 11.73 -21.07
N THR A 493 14.03 12.60 -22.03
CA THR A 493 13.76 14.05 -21.92
C THR A 493 12.39 14.37 -22.50
N GLU A 494 11.84 15.54 -22.18
CA GLU A 494 10.60 16.03 -22.77
C GLU A 494 10.70 16.10 -24.30
N SER A 495 11.81 16.61 -24.83
CA SER A 495 12.06 16.66 -26.28
C SER A 495 12.08 15.29 -26.93
N ALA A 496 12.57 14.28 -26.24
CA ALA A 496 12.56 12.89 -26.71
C ALA A 496 11.15 12.32 -26.79
N VAL A 497 10.31 12.55 -25.76
CA VAL A 497 8.90 12.11 -25.76
C VAL A 497 8.11 12.81 -26.88
N ARG A 498 8.28 14.12 -27.05
CA ARG A 498 7.65 14.85 -28.17
C ARG A 498 8.08 14.31 -29.54
N ARG A 499 9.37 13.99 -29.70
CA ARG A 499 9.88 13.38 -30.94
C ARG A 499 9.29 12.00 -31.19
N GLU A 500 9.12 11.20 -30.15
CA GLU A 500 8.44 9.92 -30.23
C GLU A 500 7.00 10.04 -30.75
N PHE A 501 6.20 10.95 -30.17
CA PHE A 501 4.83 11.22 -30.64
C PHE A 501 4.78 11.74 -32.07
N MET A 502 5.75 12.51 -32.52
CA MET A 502 5.87 12.90 -33.93
C MET A 502 6.08 11.68 -34.85
N ILE A 503 6.93 10.73 -34.46
CA ILE A 503 7.15 9.49 -35.23
C ILE A 503 5.85 8.68 -35.32
N VAL A 504 5.13 8.55 -34.20
CA VAL A 504 3.84 7.87 -34.15
C VAL A 504 2.84 8.53 -35.12
N ARG A 505 2.72 9.84 -35.08
CA ARG A 505 1.85 10.62 -35.98
C ARG A 505 2.16 10.35 -37.46
N GLU A 506 3.42 10.46 -37.84
CA GLU A 506 3.87 10.23 -39.20
C GLU A 506 3.57 8.80 -39.70
N GLU A 507 3.70 7.78 -38.85
CA GLU A 507 3.38 6.41 -39.23
C GLU A 507 1.86 6.18 -39.35
N LEU A 508 1.05 6.77 -38.47
CA LEU A 508 -0.40 6.67 -38.57
C LEU A 508 -0.96 7.37 -39.80
N GLU A 509 -0.45 8.56 -40.15
CA GLU A 509 -0.81 9.26 -41.38
C GLU A 509 -0.53 8.40 -42.62
N LYS A 510 0.61 7.68 -42.66
CA LYS A 510 0.93 6.77 -43.76
C LYS A 510 -0.07 5.60 -43.83
N VAL A 511 -0.48 5.04 -42.70
CA VAL A 511 -1.46 3.94 -42.68
C VAL A 511 -2.80 4.40 -43.26
N VAL A 512 -3.27 5.59 -42.84
CA VAL A 512 -4.55 6.14 -43.35
C VAL A 512 -4.48 6.47 -44.84
N ARG A 513 -3.39 7.10 -45.31
CA ARG A 513 -3.21 7.43 -46.72
C ARG A 513 -3.11 6.16 -47.61
N ASN A 514 -2.36 5.14 -47.17
CA ASN A 514 -2.23 3.89 -47.87
C ASN A 514 -3.57 3.11 -47.96
N ALA A 515 -4.37 3.16 -46.89
CA ALA A 515 -5.69 2.51 -46.91
C ALA A 515 -6.63 3.11 -47.95
N SER A 516 -6.53 4.40 -48.24
CA SER A 516 -7.29 5.13 -49.26
C SER A 516 -6.84 4.81 -50.70
N GLU A 517 -5.60 4.34 -50.91
CA GLU A 517 -5.09 4.00 -52.29
C GLU A 517 -5.61 2.66 -52.79
N PHE A 518 -6.06 1.77 -51.91
CA PHE A 518 -6.43 0.38 -52.25
C PHE A 518 -7.92 0.06 -52.00
N GLY A 519 -8.76 1.03 -51.56
CA GLY A 519 -10.17 0.84 -51.20
C GLY A 519 -11.13 1.90 -51.74
N GLU A 520 -12.33 1.98 -51.17
CA GLU A 520 -13.26 3.08 -51.39
C GLU A 520 -12.66 4.41 -50.86
N PRO A 521 -13.05 5.59 -51.44
CA PRO A 521 -12.50 6.89 -51.03
C PRO A 521 -12.83 7.16 -49.57
N LEU A 522 -11.80 7.16 -48.71
CA LEU A 522 -11.91 7.43 -47.29
C LEU A 522 -11.79 8.94 -47.02
N PRO A 523 -12.42 9.47 -45.93
CA PRO A 523 -12.22 10.85 -45.48
C PRO A 523 -10.84 11.01 -44.78
N VAL A 524 -9.78 10.92 -45.62
CA VAL A 524 -8.38 10.84 -45.13
C VAL A 524 -8.02 12.06 -44.28
N GLU A 525 -8.36 13.27 -44.73
CA GLU A 525 -7.98 14.51 -44.03
C GLU A 525 -8.74 14.65 -42.69
N ASP A 526 -10.03 14.30 -42.67
CA ASP A 526 -10.83 14.33 -41.42
C ASP A 526 -10.35 13.24 -40.43
N GLY A 527 -10.03 12.03 -40.92
CA GLY A 527 -9.45 10.96 -40.12
C GLY A 527 -8.11 11.36 -39.51
N ILE A 528 -7.20 11.95 -40.31
CA ILE A 528 -5.91 12.45 -39.85
C ILE A 528 -6.09 13.57 -38.81
N ALA A 529 -7.05 14.49 -39.00
CA ALA A 529 -7.34 15.56 -38.07
C ALA A 529 -7.85 15.04 -36.71
N VAL A 530 -8.70 14.00 -36.72
CA VAL A 530 -9.17 13.37 -35.47
C VAL A 530 -8.04 12.64 -34.77
N ILE A 531 -7.26 11.81 -35.47
CA ILE A 531 -6.08 11.13 -34.94
C ILE A 531 -5.09 12.13 -34.33
N GLY A 532 -4.87 13.26 -35.04
CA GLY A 532 -4.01 14.34 -34.57
C GLY A 532 -4.42 14.87 -33.20
N ARG A 533 -5.71 15.14 -32.98
CA ARG A 533 -6.25 15.60 -31.70
C ARG A 533 -6.05 14.58 -30.58
N PHE A 534 -6.25 13.30 -30.84
CA PHE A 534 -5.98 12.24 -29.87
C PHE A 534 -4.49 12.19 -29.50
N LEU A 535 -3.59 12.28 -30.48
CA LEU A 535 -2.16 12.26 -30.23
C LEU A 535 -1.67 13.51 -29.50
N ASP A 536 -2.20 14.71 -29.80
CA ASP A 536 -1.88 15.95 -29.09
C ASP A 536 -2.23 15.86 -27.61
N GLN A 537 -3.40 15.30 -27.30
CA GLN A 537 -3.83 15.09 -25.94
C GLN A 537 -2.95 14.03 -25.23
N ALA A 538 -2.64 12.92 -25.90
CA ALA A 538 -1.78 11.87 -25.38
C ALA A 538 -0.36 12.38 -25.08
N GLU A 539 0.23 13.16 -26.00
CA GLU A 539 1.53 13.81 -25.83
C GLU A 539 1.54 14.75 -24.63
N TYR A 540 0.53 15.63 -24.52
CA TYR A 540 0.42 16.56 -23.39
C TYR A 540 0.39 15.83 -22.05
N ILE A 541 -0.40 14.75 -21.94
CA ILE A 541 -0.53 13.96 -20.72
C ILE A 541 0.78 13.23 -20.41
N ALA A 542 1.42 12.62 -21.42
CA ALA A 542 2.68 11.90 -21.26
C ALA A 542 3.82 12.83 -20.81
N VAL A 543 3.94 14.01 -21.40
CA VAL A 543 4.94 15.02 -21.03
C VAL A 543 4.70 15.54 -19.60
N ARG A 544 3.45 15.76 -19.22
CA ARG A 544 3.09 16.14 -17.85
C ARG A 544 3.46 15.08 -16.84
N ALA A 545 3.18 13.81 -17.13
CA ALA A 545 3.55 12.68 -16.27
C ALA A 545 5.08 12.50 -16.16
N LEU A 546 5.81 12.70 -17.27
CA LEU A 546 7.27 12.69 -17.29
C LEU A 546 7.87 13.77 -16.38
N ASN A 547 7.28 14.96 -16.33
CA ASN A 547 7.79 16.10 -15.56
C ASN A 547 7.37 16.07 -14.09
N ALA A 548 6.23 15.45 -13.76
CA ALA A 548 5.72 15.34 -12.38
C ALA A 548 6.69 14.60 -11.43
N GLY A 549 7.47 13.66 -11.94
CA GLY A 549 8.43 12.92 -11.13
C GLY A 549 9.84 13.52 -11.07
N ARG A 550 10.11 14.65 -11.71
CA ARG A 550 11.40 15.37 -11.62
C ARG A 550 11.45 16.41 -10.51
N GLY A 551 10.31 16.65 -9.84
CA GLY A 551 10.15 17.64 -8.77
C GLY A 551 10.09 17.06 -7.36
N SER A 552 10.47 15.79 -7.18
CA SER A 552 10.53 15.10 -5.87
C SER A 552 11.96 14.69 -5.51
#